data_7aaaa12d17292674cbd7ce454593edb0
#
_entry.id   7aaaa12d17292674cbd7ce454593edb0
#
_cell.length_a   1.000
_cell.length_b   1.000
_cell.length_c   1.000
_cell.angle_alpha   90.00
_cell.angle_beta   90.00
_cell.angle_gamma   90.00
#
_symmetry.space_group_name_H-M   'P 1'
#
loop_
_entity.id
_entity.type
_entity.pdbx_description
1 polymer ?
#
loop_
_entity_poly.entity_id
_entity_poly.type
_entity_poly.pdbx_seq_one_letter_code
_entity_poly.pdbx_strand_id
1 'polypeptide(L)'
;HLVLLAENNTGYANLMKIVSRAFTEGYYYKPRVDYELLETYHEGIIALSACLAGEVQRNLARGMYEEGKKAALHYEQIFGKGNFFLELQDHGIPEQRTVNQQLMRLSQEIGIDLVATNDVHYTYAEDEKPHDILLCLQTGKKLADEDRMRYEGGQYYVKSKEEMAALFPYAPEALENTQKIADRCDVE
;
A
#
# COMPACT_ATOMS: atom_id res chain seq x y z
N HIS A 1 7.67 1.01 -1.33
CA HIS A 1 6.38 1.71 -1.34
C HIS A 1 5.84 1.81 0.09
N LEU A 2 5.11 2.89 0.38
CA LEU A 2 4.38 3.14 1.60
C LEU A 2 3.19 4.03 1.24
N VAL A 3 1.98 3.71 1.70
CA VAL A 3 0.82 4.58 1.52
C VAL A 3 0.70 5.51 2.72
N LEU A 4 0.51 6.79 2.47
CA LEU A 4 0.31 7.81 3.51
C LEU A 4 -1.03 8.50 3.29
N LEU A 5 -1.83 8.60 4.34
CA LEU A 5 -3.13 9.25 4.36
C LEU A 5 -3.07 10.41 5.37
N ALA A 6 -3.57 11.58 4.98
CA ALA A 6 -3.73 12.69 5.91
C ALA A 6 -4.98 12.48 6.75
N GLU A 7 -4.83 12.38 8.06
CA GLU A 7 -5.93 12.27 9.01
C GLU A 7 -6.62 13.62 9.27
N ASN A 8 -5.86 14.72 9.18
CA ASN A 8 -6.32 16.08 9.45
C ASN A 8 -5.44 17.10 8.70
N ASN A 9 -5.72 18.39 8.87
CA ASN A 9 -4.97 19.47 8.22
C ASN A 9 -3.47 19.51 8.57
N THR A 10 -3.09 19.10 9.80
CA THR A 10 -1.67 18.94 10.17
C THR A 10 -1.02 17.85 9.36
N GLY A 11 -1.67 16.69 9.26
CA GLY A 11 -1.21 15.56 8.43
C GLY A 11 -1.12 15.95 6.95
N TYR A 12 -2.07 16.70 6.43
CA TYR A 12 -2.03 17.18 5.05
C TYR A 12 -0.84 18.12 4.81
N ALA A 13 -0.59 19.08 5.71
CA ALA A 13 0.57 19.95 5.63
C ALA A 13 1.90 19.16 5.71
N ASN A 14 1.96 18.13 6.58
CA ASN A 14 3.13 17.27 6.70
C ASN A 14 3.31 16.38 5.46
N LEU A 15 2.23 15.84 4.89
CA LEU A 15 2.28 15.08 3.64
C LEU A 15 2.85 15.92 2.48
N MET A 16 2.41 17.18 2.36
CA MET A 16 2.98 18.11 1.37
C MET A 16 4.49 18.32 1.57
N LYS A 17 4.97 18.45 2.82
CA LYS A 17 6.40 18.59 3.11
C LYS A 17 7.17 17.32 2.75
N ILE A 18 6.66 16.14 3.11
CA ILE A 18 7.27 14.85 2.79
C ILE A 18 7.45 14.72 1.26
N VAL A 19 6.36 14.92 0.50
CA VAL A 19 6.39 14.81 -0.95
C VAL A 19 7.32 15.86 -1.58
N SER A 20 7.26 17.12 -1.12
CA SER A 20 8.12 18.18 -1.64
C SER A 20 9.60 17.88 -1.42
N ARG A 21 9.98 17.44 -0.23
CA ARG A 21 11.38 17.09 0.08
C ARG A 21 11.84 15.83 -0.66
N ALA A 22 10.95 14.87 -0.90
CA ALA A 22 11.27 13.72 -1.74
C ALA A 22 11.72 14.17 -3.16
N PHE A 23 11.11 15.23 -3.70
CA PHE A 23 11.51 15.79 -5.00
C PHE A 23 12.75 16.67 -4.94
N THR A 24 12.90 17.49 -3.91
CA THR A 24 13.98 18.51 -3.83
C THR A 24 15.27 17.98 -3.22
N GLU A 25 15.17 17.06 -2.26
CA GLU A 25 16.30 16.55 -1.47
C GLU A 25 16.54 15.06 -1.69
N GLY A 26 15.46 14.25 -1.83
CA GLY A 26 15.51 12.79 -1.93
C GLY A 26 15.51 12.23 -3.37
N TYR A 27 15.67 13.06 -4.39
CA TYR A 27 15.55 12.61 -5.78
C TYR A 27 16.78 11.80 -6.23
N TYR A 28 16.53 10.49 -6.45
CA TYR A 28 17.51 9.60 -7.08
C TYR A 28 16.78 8.67 -8.05
N TYR A 29 16.80 8.99 -9.36
CA TYR A 29 15.96 8.42 -10.42
C TYR A 29 14.45 8.60 -10.23
N LYS A 30 13.97 8.61 -8.99
CA LYS A 30 12.60 8.88 -8.54
C LYS A 30 12.65 9.64 -7.22
N PRO A 31 11.60 10.40 -6.86
CA PRO A 31 11.49 10.97 -5.52
C PRO A 31 11.49 9.85 -4.46
N ARG A 32 12.27 10.03 -3.40
CA ARG A 32 12.43 9.06 -2.31
C ARG A 32 12.31 9.74 -0.96
N VAL A 33 11.84 8.97 0.01
CA VAL A 33 11.68 9.38 1.39
C VAL A 33 12.43 8.37 2.25
N ASP A 34 13.16 8.84 3.26
CA ASP A 34 13.80 8.03 4.29
C ASP A 34 13.03 8.07 5.63
N TYR A 35 13.48 7.29 6.58
CA TYR A 35 12.87 7.24 7.90
C TYR A 35 12.98 8.56 8.67
N GLU A 36 14.12 9.26 8.59
CA GLU A 36 14.34 10.54 9.28
C GLU A 36 13.30 11.59 8.88
N LEU A 37 12.96 11.64 7.59
CA LEU A 37 11.93 12.52 7.08
C LEU A 37 10.53 12.12 7.59
N LEU A 38 10.23 10.82 7.62
CA LEU A 38 8.97 10.30 8.16
C LEU A 38 8.86 10.59 9.66
N GLU A 39 9.91 10.36 10.46
CA GLU A 39 9.96 10.67 11.88
C GLU A 39 9.73 12.15 12.16
N THR A 40 10.22 13.03 11.27
CA THR A 40 10.05 14.48 11.41
C THR A 40 8.61 14.95 11.12
N TYR A 41 7.91 14.30 10.19
CA TYR A 41 6.63 14.79 9.67
C TYR A 41 5.48 13.77 9.80
N HIS A 42 5.54 12.85 10.76
CA HIS A 42 4.53 11.80 10.95
C HIS A 42 3.21 12.26 11.53
N GLU A 43 3.17 13.41 12.22
CA GLU A 43 1.97 13.88 12.93
C GLU A 43 0.77 14.06 11.99
N GLY A 44 -0.38 13.49 12.37
CA GLY A 44 -1.62 13.55 11.60
C GLY A 44 -1.60 12.66 10.34
N ILE A 45 -0.69 11.68 10.26
CA ILE A 45 -0.58 10.74 9.13
C ILE A 45 -0.91 9.33 9.59
N ILE A 46 -1.75 8.66 8.81
CA ILE A 46 -1.98 7.22 8.86
C ILE A 46 -1.18 6.58 7.74
N ALA A 47 -0.45 5.49 8.03
CA ALA A 47 0.36 4.79 7.05
C ALA A 47 -0.11 3.34 6.83
N LEU A 48 -0.02 2.87 5.57
CA LEU A 48 -0.30 1.49 5.21
C LEU A 48 0.94 0.87 4.56
N SER A 49 1.18 -0.42 4.80
CA SER A 49 2.39 -1.12 4.36
C SER A 49 2.51 -1.34 2.85
N ALA A 50 1.51 -0.93 2.07
CA ALA A 50 1.42 -0.95 0.61
C ALA A 50 1.42 -2.37 -0.01
N CYS A 51 1.91 -2.49 -1.25
CA CYS A 51 1.89 -3.70 -2.06
C CYS A 51 3.15 -4.58 -1.82
N LEU A 52 3.35 -5.62 -2.64
CA LEU A 52 4.55 -6.49 -2.60
C LEU A 52 5.88 -5.72 -2.68
N ALA A 53 5.90 -4.51 -3.24
CA ALA A 53 7.07 -3.63 -3.26
C ALA A 53 7.28 -2.83 -1.95
N GLY A 54 6.33 -2.89 -1.02
CA GLY A 54 6.47 -2.33 0.33
C GLY A 54 7.57 -3.05 1.11
N GLU A 55 8.17 -2.38 2.08
CA GLU A 55 9.32 -2.95 2.80
C GLU A 55 8.96 -4.20 3.62
N VAL A 56 7.82 -4.17 4.32
CA VAL A 56 7.33 -5.31 5.11
C VAL A 56 7.08 -6.49 4.18
N GLN A 57 6.23 -6.32 3.16
CA GLN A 57 5.85 -7.38 2.21
C GLN A 57 7.05 -7.91 1.45
N ARG A 58 7.97 -7.07 1.00
CA ARG A 58 9.18 -7.47 0.30
C ARG A 58 10.10 -8.36 1.14
N ASN A 59 10.23 -8.09 2.43
CA ASN A 59 10.99 -8.94 3.34
C ASN A 59 10.29 -10.28 3.55
N LEU A 60 8.97 -10.27 3.77
CA LEU A 60 8.17 -11.49 3.91
C LEU A 60 8.23 -12.38 2.65
N ALA A 61 8.10 -11.78 1.46
CA ALA A 61 8.19 -12.48 0.18
C ALA A 61 9.55 -13.17 -0.04
N ARG A 62 10.62 -12.64 0.55
CA ARG A 62 11.98 -13.20 0.52
C ARG A 62 12.26 -14.22 1.62
N GLY A 63 11.26 -14.53 2.46
CA GLY A 63 11.41 -15.43 3.61
C GLY A 63 12.15 -14.79 4.80
N MET A 64 12.33 -13.47 4.80
CA MET A 64 13.00 -12.70 5.85
C MET A 64 11.94 -12.19 6.85
N TYR A 65 11.32 -13.12 7.59
CA TYR A 65 10.20 -12.82 8.48
C TYR A 65 10.57 -11.82 9.59
N GLU A 66 11.71 -12.01 10.25
CA GLU A 66 12.15 -11.14 11.35
C GLU A 66 12.47 -9.72 10.87
N GLU A 67 13.01 -9.55 9.67
CA GLU A 67 13.24 -8.24 9.06
C GLU A 67 11.92 -7.56 8.68
N GLY A 68 10.95 -8.31 8.17
CA GLY A 68 9.59 -7.80 7.95
C GLY A 68 8.93 -7.34 9.24
N LYS A 69 9.08 -8.13 10.33
CA LYS A 69 8.60 -7.77 11.66
C LYS A 69 9.26 -6.50 12.21
N LYS A 70 10.58 -6.40 12.09
CA LYS A 70 11.32 -5.19 12.52
C LYS A 70 10.86 -3.95 11.76
N ALA A 71 10.68 -4.06 10.44
CA ALA A 71 10.17 -2.97 9.62
C ALA A 71 8.76 -2.53 10.05
N ALA A 72 7.85 -3.48 10.31
CA ALA A 72 6.49 -3.18 10.76
C ALA A 72 6.48 -2.46 12.12
N LEU A 73 7.26 -2.94 13.09
CA LEU A 73 7.39 -2.31 14.40
C LEU A 73 8.03 -0.92 14.30
N HIS A 74 8.99 -0.72 13.40
CA HIS A 74 9.60 0.59 13.18
C HIS A 74 8.59 1.59 12.61
N TYR A 75 7.77 1.19 11.64
CA TYR A 75 6.69 2.06 11.14
C TYR A 75 5.65 2.37 12.23
N GLU A 76 5.27 1.40 13.04
CA GLU A 76 4.38 1.67 14.19
C GLU A 76 5.00 2.65 15.17
N GLN A 77 6.31 2.56 15.42
CA GLN A 77 7.03 3.52 16.26
C GLN A 77 7.01 4.94 15.68
N ILE A 78 7.17 5.09 14.36
CA ILE A 78 7.15 6.39 13.67
C ILE A 78 5.76 7.02 13.72
N PHE A 79 4.73 6.29 13.27
CA PHE A 79 3.38 6.83 13.11
C PHE A 79 2.53 6.77 14.37
N GLY A 80 2.94 5.95 15.35
CA GLY A 80 2.22 5.70 16.59
C GLY A 80 1.23 4.55 16.49
N LYS A 81 0.91 3.97 17.63
CA LYS A 81 -0.01 2.84 17.73
C LYS A 81 -1.38 3.17 17.16
N GLY A 82 -1.90 2.31 16.28
CA GLY A 82 -3.18 2.48 15.60
C GLY A 82 -3.12 3.43 14.38
N ASN A 83 -1.94 3.94 13.99
CA ASN A 83 -1.75 4.78 12.82
C ASN A 83 -0.91 4.09 11.72
N PHE A 84 -0.48 2.87 11.95
CA PHE A 84 0.14 2.03 10.94
C PHE A 84 -0.64 0.73 10.77
N PHE A 85 -0.90 0.32 9.53
CA PHE A 85 -1.68 -0.87 9.19
C PHE A 85 -0.89 -1.79 8.25
N LEU A 86 -1.01 -3.10 8.48
CA LEU A 86 -0.51 -4.12 7.55
C LEU A 86 -1.53 -4.32 6.44
N GLU A 87 -1.13 -4.10 5.21
CA GLU A 87 -2.02 -4.05 4.05
C GLU A 87 -2.10 -5.39 3.34
N LEU A 88 -3.32 -5.93 3.20
CA LEU A 88 -3.63 -7.12 2.43
C LEU A 88 -4.11 -6.73 1.03
N GLN A 89 -3.57 -7.40 0.00
CA GLN A 89 -4.00 -7.28 -1.39
C GLN A 89 -4.13 -8.66 -2.03
N ASP A 90 -5.12 -8.88 -2.90
CA ASP A 90 -5.26 -10.10 -3.67
C ASP A 90 -5.75 -9.79 -5.10
N HIS A 91 -4.84 -9.88 -6.07
CA HIS A 91 -5.10 -9.76 -7.51
C HIS A 91 -4.99 -11.10 -8.23
N GLY A 92 -5.03 -12.22 -7.48
CA GLY A 92 -4.82 -13.56 -8.01
C GLY A 92 -3.35 -13.97 -8.13
N ILE A 93 -2.40 -13.15 -7.64
CA ILE A 93 -0.96 -13.42 -7.66
C ILE A 93 -0.62 -14.40 -6.53
N PRO A 94 -0.03 -15.58 -6.82
CA PRO A 94 0.28 -16.57 -5.77
C PRO A 94 1.17 -16.04 -4.64
N GLU A 95 2.11 -15.16 -4.97
CA GLU A 95 3.01 -14.54 -4.00
C GLU A 95 2.25 -13.67 -2.98
N GLN A 96 1.21 -12.92 -3.41
CA GLN A 96 0.36 -12.15 -2.51
C GLN A 96 -0.33 -13.04 -1.48
N ARG A 97 -0.82 -14.22 -1.88
CA ARG A 97 -1.47 -15.16 -0.95
C ARG A 97 -0.51 -15.66 0.11
N THR A 98 0.72 -15.99 -0.28
CA THR A 98 1.77 -16.41 0.66
C THR A 98 2.12 -15.28 1.64
N VAL A 99 2.28 -14.06 1.14
CA VAL A 99 2.59 -12.89 1.96
C VAL A 99 1.43 -12.54 2.87
N ASN A 100 0.17 -12.60 2.41
CA ASN A 100 -1.01 -12.35 3.23
C ASN A 100 -1.10 -13.27 4.45
N GLN A 101 -0.77 -14.57 4.29
CA GLN A 101 -0.72 -15.50 5.42
C GLN A 101 0.32 -15.08 6.47
N GLN A 102 1.48 -14.59 6.02
CA GLN A 102 2.52 -14.10 6.91
C GLN A 102 2.12 -12.76 7.58
N LEU A 103 1.44 -11.85 6.85
CA LEU A 103 0.92 -10.60 7.41
C LEU A 103 -0.15 -10.86 8.48
N MET A 104 -1.06 -11.81 8.27
CA MET A 104 -2.03 -12.20 9.29
C MET A 104 -1.37 -12.75 10.56
N ARG A 105 -0.37 -13.63 10.39
CA ARG A 105 0.43 -14.12 11.51
C ARG A 105 1.15 -12.97 12.22
N LEU A 106 1.77 -12.08 11.46
CA LEU A 106 2.50 -10.93 11.99
C LEU A 106 1.57 -10.00 12.77
N SER A 107 0.40 -9.68 12.22
CA SER A 107 -0.63 -8.87 12.89
C SER A 107 -1.02 -9.45 14.25
N GLN A 108 -1.26 -10.75 14.32
CA GLN A 108 -1.59 -11.45 15.59
C GLN A 108 -0.41 -11.42 16.59
N GLU A 109 0.82 -11.52 16.10
CA GLU A 109 2.02 -11.58 16.93
C GLU A 109 2.38 -10.22 17.54
N ILE A 110 2.25 -9.12 16.77
CA ILE A 110 2.71 -7.79 17.20
C ILE A 110 1.58 -6.81 17.50
N GLY A 111 0.31 -7.17 17.20
CA GLY A 111 -0.87 -6.36 17.52
C GLY A 111 -1.06 -5.15 16.60
N ILE A 112 -0.50 -5.16 15.38
CA ILE A 112 -0.76 -4.15 14.35
C ILE A 112 -1.95 -4.61 13.50
N ASP A 113 -2.94 -3.74 13.34
CA ASP A 113 -4.17 -4.05 12.63
C ASP A 113 -3.95 -4.24 11.11
N LEU A 114 -4.83 -5.04 10.50
CA LEU A 114 -4.86 -5.29 9.07
C LEU A 114 -5.80 -4.31 8.36
N VAL A 115 -5.50 -4.00 7.09
CA VAL A 115 -6.40 -3.30 6.18
C VAL A 115 -6.38 -3.97 4.82
N ALA A 116 -7.54 -4.12 4.16
CA ALA A 116 -7.64 -4.69 2.83
C ALA A 116 -7.82 -3.59 1.78
N THR A 117 -6.98 -3.61 0.74
CA THR A 117 -7.05 -2.67 -0.39
C THR A 117 -6.98 -3.39 -1.73
N ASN A 118 -7.25 -2.68 -2.82
CA ASN A 118 -7.20 -3.26 -4.16
C ASN A 118 -6.15 -2.64 -5.09
N ASP A 119 -5.25 -1.80 -4.59
CA ASP A 119 -4.19 -1.17 -5.42
C ASP A 119 -4.73 -0.70 -6.79
N VAL A 120 -5.79 0.10 -6.77
CA VAL A 120 -6.60 0.46 -7.95
C VAL A 120 -5.76 1.24 -8.96
N HIS A 121 -5.78 0.79 -10.22
CA HIS A 121 -5.08 1.42 -11.33
C HIS A 121 -6.03 1.91 -12.45
N TYR A 122 -7.28 1.46 -12.44
CA TYR A 122 -8.32 1.88 -13.38
C TYR A 122 -9.72 1.74 -12.74
N THR A 123 -10.72 2.41 -13.30
CA THR A 123 -12.05 2.55 -12.66
C THR A 123 -12.92 1.31 -12.86
N TYR A 124 -13.06 0.83 -14.07
CA TYR A 124 -13.95 -0.27 -14.42
C TYR A 124 -13.16 -1.50 -14.86
N ALA A 125 -13.71 -2.70 -14.70
CA ALA A 125 -13.02 -3.94 -15.08
C ALA A 125 -12.63 -3.97 -16.57
N GLU A 126 -13.47 -3.39 -17.44
CA GLU A 126 -13.21 -3.27 -18.88
C GLU A 126 -12.06 -2.30 -19.24
N ASP A 127 -11.61 -1.46 -18.31
CA ASP A 127 -10.51 -0.52 -18.50
C ASP A 127 -9.11 -1.18 -18.45
N GLU A 128 -9.03 -2.49 -18.24
CA GLU A 128 -7.78 -3.25 -18.28
C GLU A 128 -7.01 -3.02 -19.59
N LYS A 129 -7.69 -3.09 -20.74
CA LYS A 129 -7.06 -2.91 -22.07
C LYS A 129 -6.61 -1.46 -22.32
N PRO A 130 -7.42 -0.42 -22.10
CA PRO A 130 -6.97 0.96 -22.11
C PRO A 130 -5.76 1.22 -21.20
N HIS A 131 -5.78 0.68 -19.98
CA HIS A 131 -4.67 0.79 -19.05
C HIS A 131 -3.38 0.14 -19.58
N ASP A 132 -3.47 -1.05 -20.17
CA ASP A 132 -2.32 -1.74 -20.78
C ASP A 132 -1.69 -0.92 -21.94
N ILE A 133 -2.52 -0.23 -22.73
CA ILE A 133 -2.04 0.71 -23.75
C ILE A 133 -1.30 1.90 -23.12
N LEU A 134 -1.83 2.48 -22.03
CA LEU A 134 -1.18 3.57 -21.30
C LEU A 134 0.18 3.15 -20.73
N LEU A 135 0.31 1.93 -20.23
CA LEU A 135 1.60 1.39 -19.80
C LEU A 135 2.61 1.31 -20.95
N CYS A 136 2.16 0.90 -22.14
CA CYS A 136 3.02 0.89 -23.33
C CYS A 136 3.51 2.32 -23.69
N LEU A 137 2.62 3.31 -23.66
CA LEU A 137 2.99 4.72 -23.89
C LEU A 137 4.00 5.21 -22.84
N GLN A 138 3.75 4.93 -21.56
CA GLN A 138 4.62 5.36 -20.46
C GLN A 138 6.02 4.75 -20.54
N THR A 139 6.13 3.50 -20.98
CA THR A 139 7.39 2.74 -21.01
C THR A 139 8.08 2.73 -22.36
N GLY A 140 7.49 3.36 -23.41
CA GLY A 140 8.00 3.34 -24.77
C GLY A 140 7.97 1.96 -25.42
N LYS A 141 7.05 1.09 -25.00
CA LYS A 141 6.89 -0.28 -25.50
C LYS A 141 5.66 -0.41 -26.40
N LYS A 142 5.57 -1.53 -27.12
CA LYS A 142 4.42 -1.90 -27.96
C LYS A 142 3.64 -3.04 -27.32
N LEU A 143 2.36 -3.15 -27.64
CA LEU A 143 1.51 -4.26 -27.13
C LEU A 143 2.06 -5.65 -27.50
N ALA A 144 2.73 -5.77 -28.64
CA ALA A 144 3.35 -7.02 -29.11
C ALA A 144 4.65 -7.38 -28.41
N ASP A 145 5.25 -6.48 -27.64
CA ASP A 145 6.51 -6.75 -26.93
C ASP A 145 6.24 -7.70 -25.79
N GLU A 146 7.00 -8.79 -25.69
CA GLU A 146 6.88 -9.78 -24.62
C GLU A 146 7.49 -9.28 -23.31
N ASP A 147 8.62 -8.57 -23.40
CA ASP A 147 9.35 -7.97 -22.26
C ASP A 147 8.83 -6.55 -21.98
N ARG A 148 7.69 -6.44 -21.34
CA ARG A 148 7.10 -5.16 -20.93
C ARG A 148 6.33 -5.27 -19.61
N MET A 149 6.14 -4.14 -18.94
CA MET A 149 5.31 -4.04 -17.75
C MET A 149 3.85 -4.33 -18.09
N ARG A 150 3.21 -5.17 -17.30
CA ARG A 150 1.78 -5.52 -17.39
C ARG A 150 1.17 -5.63 -16.00
N TYR A 151 -0.11 -5.33 -15.91
CA TYR A 151 -0.96 -5.64 -14.74
C TYR A 151 -1.91 -6.76 -15.16
N GLU A 152 -1.46 -8.00 -14.99
CA GLU A 152 -2.19 -9.16 -15.47
C GLU A 152 -3.39 -9.49 -14.58
N GLY A 153 -4.44 -10.06 -15.19
CA GLY A 153 -5.59 -10.64 -14.50
C GLY A 153 -6.79 -9.72 -14.33
N GLY A 154 -6.72 -8.45 -14.78
CA GLY A 154 -7.87 -7.55 -14.83
C GLY A 154 -8.48 -7.20 -13.46
N GLN A 155 -7.74 -7.29 -12.36
CA GLN A 155 -8.27 -7.20 -11.00
C GLN A 155 -8.05 -5.84 -10.32
N TYR A 156 -7.42 -4.87 -10.99
CA TYR A 156 -6.99 -3.59 -10.40
C TYR A 156 -8.02 -2.45 -10.57
N TYR A 157 -9.31 -2.81 -10.64
CA TYR A 157 -10.41 -1.85 -10.74
C TYR A 157 -11.04 -1.51 -9.37
N VAL A 158 -11.89 -0.49 -9.34
CA VAL A 158 -12.65 -0.11 -8.13
C VAL A 158 -13.71 -1.17 -7.85
N LYS A 159 -13.45 -2.05 -6.91
CA LYS A 159 -14.36 -3.12 -6.50
C LYS A 159 -15.42 -2.65 -5.52
N SER A 160 -16.60 -3.26 -5.57
CA SER A 160 -17.62 -3.09 -4.55
C SER A 160 -17.22 -3.71 -3.21
N LYS A 161 -17.97 -3.35 -2.16
CA LYS A 161 -17.78 -3.94 -0.83
C LYS A 161 -17.94 -5.46 -0.85
N GLU A 162 -18.91 -5.95 -1.61
CA GLU A 162 -19.23 -7.38 -1.76
C GLU A 162 -18.09 -8.11 -2.49
N GLU A 163 -17.56 -7.52 -3.56
CA GLU A 163 -16.42 -8.08 -4.29
C GLU A 163 -15.16 -8.13 -3.39
N MET A 164 -14.89 -7.08 -2.64
CA MET A 164 -13.78 -7.07 -1.67
C MET A 164 -13.99 -8.11 -0.55
N ALA A 165 -15.22 -8.26 -0.02
CA ALA A 165 -15.53 -9.26 0.98
C ALA A 165 -15.34 -10.69 0.47
N ALA A 166 -15.60 -10.93 -0.80
CA ALA A 166 -15.37 -12.24 -1.43
C ALA A 166 -13.87 -12.57 -1.59
N LEU A 167 -13.00 -11.55 -1.71
CA LEU A 167 -11.55 -11.75 -1.76
C LEU A 167 -10.93 -12.04 -0.38
N PHE A 168 -11.47 -11.44 0.68
CA PHE A 168 -10.91 -11.52 2.04
C PHE A 168 -11.90 -12.11 3.07
N PRO A 169 -12.52 -13.29 2.80
CA PRO A 169 -13.48 -13.90 3.72
C PRO A 169 -12.84 -14.32 5.05
N TYR A 170 -11.52 -14.43 5.08
CA TYR A 170 -10.70 -14.83 6.22
C TYR A 170 -10.23 -13.64 7.10
N ALA A 171 -10.48 -12.40 6.67
CA ALA A 171 -10.05 -11.18 7.38
C ALA A 171 -11.13 -10.08 7.27
N PRO A 172 -12.36 -10.30 7.79
CA PRO A 172 -13.43 -9.30 7.71
C PRO A 172 -13.07 -8.00 8.44
N GLU A 173 -12.28 -8.06 9.49
CA GLU A 173 -11.78 -6.89 10.23
C GLU A 173 -10.91 -5.96 9.35
N ALA A 174 -10.16 -6.53 8.40
CA ALA A 174 -9.35 -5.74 7.48
C ALA A 174 -10.22 -4.87 6.54
N LEU A 175 -11.42 -5.32 6.21
CA LEU A 175 -12.41 -4.54 5.45
C LEU A 175 -13.10 -3.48 6.34
N GLU A 176 -13.45 -3.83 7.56
CA GLU A 176 -14.03 -2.89 8.51
C GLU A 176 -13.07 -1.73 8.81
N ASN A 177 -11.78 -2.00 8.88
CA ASN A 177 -10.75 -1.02 9.13
C ASN A 177 -10.64 0.02 8.00
N THR A 178 -11.03 -0.29 6.76
CA THR A 178 -11.10 0.72 5.69
C THR A 178 -12.08 1.84 6.04
N GLN A 179 -13.25 1.50 6.55
CA GLN A 179 -14.23 2.49 6.98
C GLN A 179 -13.76 3.26 8.21
N LYS A 180 -13.19 2.60 9.21
CA LYS A 180 -12.64 3.26 10.41
C LYS A 180 -11.52 4.25 10.05
N ILE A 181 -10.67 3.93 9.09
CA ILE A 181 -9.64 4.84 8.59
C ILE A 181 -10.28 6.03 7.87
N ALA A 182 -11.25 5.78 7.00
CA ALA A 182 -11.96 6.84 6.28
C ALA A 182 -12.67 7.81 7.23
N ASP A 183 -13.33 7.29 8.27
CA ASP A 183 -14.06 8.10 9.29
C ASP A 183 -13.11 8.96 10.14
N ARG A 184 -11.83 8.63 10.19
CA ARG A 184 -10.79 9.42 10.89
C ARG A 184 -10.24 10.56 10.04
N CYS A 185 -10.34 10.45 8.71
CA CYS A 185 -9.76 11.43 7.80
C CYS A 185 -10.71 12.61 7.61
N ASP A 186 -10.31 13.80 8.12
CA ASP A 186 -11.06 15.04 8.02
C ASP A 186 -10.09 16.18 7.67
N VAL A 187 -10.07 16.57 6.39
CA VAL A 187 -9.20 17.62 5.83
C VAL A 187 -10.07 18.65 5.14
N GLU A 188 -9.99 19.92 5.58
CA GLU A 188 -10.74 21.06 5.04
C GLU A 188 -9.86 22.02 4.22
#